data_8aa7688b49cc4cdb5584e9c5395d7283
#
_entry.id   8aa7688b49cc4cdb5584e9c5395d7283
#
_cell.length_a   1.000
_cell.length_b   1.000
_cell.length_c   1.000
_cell.angle_alpha   90.00
_cell.angle_beta   90.00
_cell.angle_gamma   90.00
#
_symmetry.space_group_name_H-M   'P 1'
#
loop_
_entity.id
_entity.type
_entity.pdbx_description
1 polymer ?
#
loop_
_entity_poly.entity_id
_entity_poly.type
_entity_poly.pdbx_seq_one_letter_code
_entity_poly.pdbx_strand_id
1 'polypeptide(L)'
;MRSLRSAAAALLVLAAALTGCTQEGGRIDMAPTGGAPVEGGTATMALPPAATPNWIFPIGAPGYGASYNYGIQSLLFMPVYDAVQEKGELTTHGPSTLGLEPEFSDGNKTVTVPLREGVKWSDGKPVTARDIEFWFNLVKANKTSWGNYSVGTMPDNVKRFETVDDHTVRLHLSRAYNPDWFTANQLTLMRALPQHAWDARTDGGEVGDWDRTKEGAKTVFARLTRHAKSLGSYGSDPLWKTVNGPWKLAGWRDSGQVTIVPNEKYTGPKSQRPHLDKVVFKPFTTADSEYNVLRSGGVDYGYIPPSVMAQKEKFEEKGYRVDPWEGWAATYIVYNFNSTHAGPMMDQLYIRQAMQHLVDQKAMSDVIWQGSATPTLGPVPVTPKSQYLSKAMEKNQYPFDVHEAQRLLTEHGWKTEDGTARCVRPGTGPDECGKGIAKNAPLELTLLSQSGSTETTNMMQELKSSLSKGRIDLTVRQQPLNSVLGNSVPCKAKDPGCAWDMSFFGTAGSWYYPLNPSGEQLFSTGASANFGNYSDKKADRIIRGVQYSPDMKAVHEYGEYLAEQLPVMWMPNPAYQVSVIRNDLRGVSQNPTVTFAPQDWYYVKKKGADK
;
A
#
# COMPACT_ATOMS: atom_id res chain seq x y z
N MET A 1 62.12 3.81 60.81
CA MET A 1 61.01 3.40 61.74
C MET A 1 59.65 3.69 61.12
N ARG A 2 58.84 2.66 60.98
CA ARG A 2 57.35 2.66 60.91
C ARG A 2 56.68 3.63 59.89
N SER A 3 55.71 3.32 59.09
CA SER A 3 54.81 2.16 59.03
C SER A 3 54.09 2.21 57.69
N LEU A 4 53.80 1.03 57.18
CA LEU A 4 52.86 0.78 56.11
C LEU A 4 51.46 1.34 56.44
N ARG A 5 50.73 1.84 55.42
CA ARG A 5 49.32 1.57 55.25
C ARG A 5 48.90 1.80 53.81
N SER A 6 48.26 0.76 53.26
CA SER A 6 47.64 0.62 51.97
C SER A 6 46.52 1.62 51.75
N ALA A 7 46.38 2.14 50.55
CA ALA A 7 45.14 2.69 50.04
C ALA A 7 44.96 2.27 48.58
N ALA A 8 43.85 1.62 48.34
CA ALA A 8 43.43 1.03 47.06
C ALA A 8 43.27 2.10 45.98
N ALA A 9 43.88 1.86 44.84
CA ALA A 9 43.65 2.62 43.62
C ALA A 9 42.28 2.21 43.03
N ALA A 10 41.30 3.11 43.07
CA ALA A 10 40.06 2.98 42.32
C ALA A 10 40.36 3.40 40.88
N LEU A 11 40.43 2.44 39.97
CA LEU A 11 40.38 2.67 38.52
C LEU A 11 38.98 3.15 38.16
N LEU A 12 38.83 4.44 37.90
CA LEU A 12 37.68 5.00 37.18
C LEU A 12 37.87 4.67 35.69
N VAL A 13 37.17 3.64 35.22
CA VAL A 13 36.97 3.39 33.81
C VAL A 13 35.98 4.44 33.32
N LEU A 14 36.46 5.45 32.60
CA LEU A 14 35.63 6.31 31.77
C LEU A 14 35.05 5.46 30.64
N ALA A 15 33.84 4.94 30.82
CA ALA A 15 33.03 4.45 29.72
C ALA A 15 32.61 5.69 28.91
N ALA A 16 33.30 5.93 27.81
CA ALA A 16 32.80 6.82 26.77
C ALA A 16 31.49 6.24 26.27
N ALA A 17 30.38 6.85 26.68
CA ALA A 17 29.09 6.59 26.10
C ALA A 17 29.11 7.05 24.64
N LEU A 18 29.34 6.12 23.74
CA LEU A 18 28.96 6.24 22.36
C LEU A 18 27.44 6.29 22.37
N THR A 19 26.90 7.51 22.47
CA THR A 19 25.51 7.76 22.07
C THR A 19 25.45 7.57 20.55
N GLY A 20 25.29 6.32 20.15
CA GLY A 20 24.79 6.01 18.83
C GLY A 20 23.43 6.70 18.73
N CYS A 21 23.26 7.54 17.74
CA CYS A 21 21.96 8.02 17.31
C CYS A 21 21.12 6.78 16.99
N THR A 22 20.36 6.30 17.96
CA THR A 22 19.29 5.35 17.70
C THR A 22 18.27 6.10 16.88
N GLN A 23 18.17 5.69 15.65
CA GLN A 23 17.11 6.03 14.72
C GLN A 23 15.78 5.82 15.46
N GLU A 24 15.08 6.91 15.80
CA GLU A 24 13.66 6.84 16.17
C GLU A 24 12.86 6.51 14.91
N GLY A 25 13.05 5.31 14.39
CA GLY A 25 12.09 4.64 13.56
C GLY A 25 10.86 4.40 14.44
N GLY A 26 9.67 4.76 13.96
CA GLY A 26 8.44 4.66 14.69
C GLY A 26 8.37 3.36 15.48
N ARG A 27 8.11 3.47 16.76
CA ARG A 27 8.01 2.34 17.69
C ARG A 27 6.87 1.47 17.17
N ILE A 28 7.20 0.34 16.58
CA ILE A 28 6.21 -0.66 16.21
C ILE A 28 5.79 -1.28 17.53
N ASP A 29 4.58 -0.96 17.99
CA ASP A 29 4.03 -1.57 19.20
C ASP A 29 3.89 -3.07 18.97
N MET A 30 4.80 -3.82 19.60
CA MET A 30 4.73 -5.27 19.59
C MET A 30 3.46 -5.71 20.31
N ALA A 31 2.59 -6.42 19.61
CA ALA A 31 1.40 -7.00 20.23
C ALA A 31 1.78 -7.78 21.50
N PRO A 32 0.92 -7.81 22.52
CA PRO A 32 1.21 -8.55 23.74
C PRO A 32 1.56 -10.00 23.39
N THR A 33 2.82 -10.35 23.56
CA THR A 33 3.29 -11.74 23.50
C THR A 33 3.23 -12.29 24.93
N GLY A 34 2.72 -13.50 25.11
CA GLY A 34 2.70 -14.15 26.42
C GLY A 34 1.57 -15.17 26.55
N GLY A 35 1.81 -16.13 27.40
CA GLY A 35 1.00 -17.35 27.51
C GLY A 35 1.42 -18.42 26.51
N ALA A 36 1.32 -19.69 26.90
CA ALA A 36 1.58 -20.79 25.98
C ALA A 36 0.50 -20.84 24.88
N PRO A 37 0.88 -21.00 23.61
CA PRO A 37 -0.07 -21.19 22.53
C PRO A 37 -1.00 -22.39 22.80
N VAL A 38 -2.27 -22.20 22.52
CA VAL A 38 -3.26 -23.29 22.41
C VAL A 38 -3.37 -23.59 20.92
N GLU A 39 -3.09 -24.84 20.56
CA GLU A 39 -3.21 -25.27 19.18
C GLU A 39 -4.69 -25.38 18.79
N GLY A 40 -5.00 -24.97 17.56
CA GLY A 40 -6.33 -25.02 17.00
C GLY A 40 -7.16 -23.75 17.21
N GLY A 41 -8.42 -23.83 16.83
CA GLY A 41 -9.37 -22.74 16.89
C GLY A 41 -9.54 -21.96 15.59
N THR A 42 -10.53 -21.08 15.58
CA THR A 42 -10.84 -20.21 14.44
C THR A 42 -10.74 -18.77 14.85
N ALA A 43 -9.96 -17.96 14.11
CA ALA A 43 -9.98 -16.51 14.24
C ALA A 43 -10.76 -15.88 13.09
N THR A 44 -11.65 -14.95 13.43
CA THR A 44 -12.39 -14.14 12.46
C THR A 44 -11.86 -12.71 12.48
N MET A 45 -11.31 -12.27 11.34
CA MET A 45 -10.83 -10.91 11.12
C MET A 45 -11.80 -10.16 10.23
N ALA A 46 -12.18 -8.95 10.64
CA ALA A 46 -12.92 -8.03 9.78
C ALA A 46 -12.01 -7.49 8.67
N LEU A 47 -12.56 -7.36 7.48
CA LEU A 47 -11.96 -6.55 6.41
C LEU A 47 -12.48 -5.11 6.51
N PRO A 48 -11.72 -4.11 6.02
CA PRO A 48 -12.19 -2.74 5.99
C PRO A 48 -13.58 -2.61 5.36
N PRO A 49 -14.45 -1.70 5.83
CA PRO A 49 -15.81 -1.54 5.30
C PRO A 49 -15.83 -1.28 3.80
N ALA A 50 -16.78 -1.89 3.12
CA ALA A 50 -16.94 -1.89 1.65
C ALA A 50 -15.72 -2.42 0.88
N ALA A 51 -14.80 -3.11 1.57
CA ALA A 51 -13.64 -3.76 0.99
C ALA A 51 -13.93 -5.26 0.75
N THR A 52 -13.82 -5.70 -0.49
CA THR A 52 -14.10 -7.09 -0.87
C THR A 52 -12.91 -7.65 -1.64
N PRO A 53 -12.23 -8.70 -1.14
CA PRO A 53 -11.17 -9.36 -1.88
C PRO A 53 -11.67 -9.83 -3.25
N ASN A 54 -10.92 -9.50 -4.30
CA ASN A 54 -11.34 -9.73 -5.68
C ASN A 54 -10.22 -10.14 -6.63
N TRP A 55 -9.03 -10.48 -6.09
CA TRP A 55 -7.90 -10.88 -6.91
C TRP A 55 -6.94 -11.80 -6.14
N ILE A 56 -6.76 -13.04 -6.65
CA ILE A 56 -5.91 -14.06 -6.01
C ILE A 56 -4.58 -14.29 -6.75
N PHE A 57 -4.49 -13.93 -8.04
CA PHE A 57 -3.30 -14.16 -8.84
C PHE A 57 -2.15 -13.25 -8.38
N PRO A 58 -0.94 -13.78 -8.04
CA PRO A 58 0.16 -12.99 -7.47
C PRO A 58 0.83 -12.02 -8.46
N ILE A 59 0.29 -11.82 -9.62
CA ILE A 59 0.58 -10.68 -10.51
C ILE A 59 -0.63 -9.76 -10.48
N GLY A 60 -0.52 -8.65 -9.75
CA GLY A 60 -1.60 -7.67 -9.63
C GLY A 60 -1.92 -7.02 -10.97
N ALA A 61 -3.19 -6.70 -11.19
CA ALA A 61 -3.64 -5.98 -12.37
C ALA A 61 -4.13 -4.57 -12.00
N PRO A 62 -4.04 -3.59 -12.93
CA PRO A 62 -4.64 -2.27 -12.71
C PRO A 62 -6.13 -2.41 -12.32
N GLY A 63 -6.58 -1.62 -11.33
CA GLY A 63 -7.93 -1.70 -10.78
C GLY A 63 -8.15 -2.79 -9.71
N TYR A 64 -7.19 -3.68 -9.47
CA TYR A 64 -7.25 -4.74 -8.46
C TYR A 64 -6.18 -4.58 -7.36
N GLY A 65 -5.67 -3.38 -7.17
CA GLY A 65 -4.53 -3.06 -6.30
C GLY A 65 -4.87 -2.91 -4.82
N ALA A 66 -6.01 -3.44 -4.34
CA ALA A 66 -6.36 -3.34 -2.92
C ALA A 66 -5.39 -4.12 -2.03
N SER A 67 -4.94 -3.51 -0.93
CA SER A 67 -3.91 -4.07 -0.03
C SER A 67 -4.26 -5.45 0.53
N TYR A 68 -5.53 -5.68 0.86
CA TYR A 68 -6.00 -6.98 1.35
C TYR A 68 -5.91 -8.11 0.32
N ASN A 69 -5.93 -7.82 -0.99
CA ASN A 69 -5.64 -8.82 -2.02
C ASN A 69 -4.20 -9.32 -1.89
N TYR A 70 -3.23 -8.39 -1.77
CA TYR A 70 -1.81 -8.73 -1.59
C TYR A 70 -1.58 -9.47 -0.26
N GLY A 71 -2.23 -9.01 0.83
CA GLY A 71 -2.16 -9.68 2.11
C GLY A 71 -2.57 -11.15 2.03
N ILE A 72 -3.71 -11.46 1.40
CA ILE A 72 -4.18 -12.85 1.20
C ILE A 72 -3.23 -13.64 0.28
N GLN A 73 -2.77 -13.03 -0.82
CA GLN A 73 -1.82 -13.68 -1.73
C GLN A 73 -0.54 -14.11 -1.02
N SER A 74 0.04 -13.25 -0.17
CA SER A 74 1.28 -13.54 0.56
C SER A 74 1.14 -14.69 1.58
N LEU A 75 -0.09 -14.99 2.04
CA LEU A 75 -0.36 -16.14 2.90
C LEU A 75 -0.38 -17.46 2.13
N LEU A 76 -0.79 -17.41 0.86
CA LEU A 76 -0.90 -18.59 -0.02
C LEU A 76 0.40 -18.83 -0.80
N PHE A 77 1.02 -17.75 -1.26
CA PHE A 77 2.22 -17.73 -2.08
C PHE A 77 3.32 -16.96 -1.36
N MET A 78 4.27 -17.67 -0.81
CA MET A 78 5.39 -17.10 -0.10
C MET A 78 6.14 -16.10 -1.00
N PRO A 79 6.24 -14.82 -0.62
CA PRO A 79 6.92 -13.81 -1.43
C PRO A 79 8.43 -14.09 -1.50
N VAL A 80 9.10 -13.62 -2.55
CA VAL A 80 10.56 -13.69 -2.59
C VAL A 80 11.13 -12.71 -1.57
N TYR A 81 10.65 -11.46 -1.56
CA TYR A 81 10.90 -10.45 -0.54
C TYR A 81 9.59 -9.77 -0.18
N ASP A 82 9.47 -9.27 1.04
CA ASP A 82 8.31 -8.49 1.50
C ASP A 82 8.75 -7.57 2.66
N ALA A 83 7.92 -6.61 3.04
CA ALA A 83 8.11 -5.88 4.28
C ALA A 83 7.77 -6.78 5.46
N VAL A 84 8.79 -7.29 6.11
CA VAL A 84 8.69 -8.23 7.24
C VAL A 84 9.10 -7.53 8.52
N GLN A 85 8.34 -7.77 9.58
CA GLN A 85 8.71 -7.32 10.91
C GLN A 85 9.49 -8.43 11.63
N GLU A 86 10.76 -8.18 11.93
CA GLU A 86 11.59 -9.10 12.69
C GLU A 86 12.21 -8.36 13.88
N LYS A 87 12.01 -8.88 15.11
CA LYS A 87 12.54 -8.30 16.36
C LYS A 87 12.22 -6.82 16.57
N GLY A 88 11.07 -6.36 16.04
CA GLY A 88 10.64 -4.96 16.15
C GLY A 88 11.14 -4.03 15.05
N GLU A 89 11.93 -4.53 14.09
CA GLU A 89 12.44 -3.79 12.94
C GLU A 89 11.77 -4.26 11.66
N LEU A 90 11.58 -3.34 10.70
CA LEU A 90 11.13 -3.67 9.36
C LEU A 90 12.35 -4.03 8.50
N THR A 91 12.26 -5.21 7.87
CA THR A 91 13.27 -5.73 6.94
C THR A 91 12.57 -6.20 5.66
N THR A 92 13.34 -6.48 4.62
CA THR A 92 12.81 -6.97 3.33
C THR A 92 12.78 -8.49 3.22
N HIS A 93 13.38 -9.20 4.14
CA HIS A 93 13.44 -10.67 4.15
C HIS A 93 13.43 -11.21 5.58
N GLY A 94 13.01 -12.44 5.73
CA GLY A 94 12.90 -13.10 7.03
C GLY A 94 12.29 -14.50 6.91
N PRO A 95 11.80 -15.08 7.99
CA PRO A 95 11.23 -16.43 7.96
C PRO A 95 10.04 -16.61 7.02
N SER A 96 9.29 -15.54 6.73
CA SER A 96 8.12 -15.55 5.85
C SER A 96 8.45 -15.36 4.37
N THR A 97 9.72 -15.23 3.98
CA THR A 97 10.16 -14.98 2.59
C THR A 97 11.02 -16.12 2.05
N LEU A 98 11.00 -16.27 0.71
CA LEU A 98 11.85 -17.24 -0.01
C LEU A 98 13.27 -16.71 -0.17
N GLY A 99 13.44 -15.39 -0.42
CA GLY A 99 14.75 -14.75 -0.59
C GLY A 99 15.49 -14.65 0.73
N LEU A 100 16.80 -14.81 0.64
CA LEU A 100 17.77 -14.51 1.70
C LEU A 100 18.43 -13.15 1.40
N GLU A 101 19.46 -12.76 2.16
CA GLU A 101 20.18 -11.49 1.94
C GLU A 101 20.65 -11.38 0.49
N PRO A 102 20.25 -10.34 -0.28
CA PRO A 102 20.67 -10.16 -1.66
C PRO A 102 22.08 -9.60 -1.74
N GLU A 103 22.86 -10.04 -2.72
CA GLU A 103 24.22 -9.58 -2.92
C GLU A 103 24.34 -8.67 -4.15
N PHE A 104 24.88 -7.47 -3.96
CA PHE A 104 25.15 -6.52 -5.04
C PHE A 104 26.62 -6.56 -5.44
N SER A 105 26.88 -6.64 -6.74
CA SER A 105 28.23 -6.70 -7.30
C SER A 105 28.34 -5.91 -8.60
N ASP A 106 29.53 -5.87 -9.21
CA ASP A 106 29.78 -5.12 -10.46
C ASP A 106 29.33 -3.66 -10.38
N GLY A 107 29.66 -2.98 -9.26
CA GLY A 107 29.24 -1.60 -9.02
C GLY A 107 27.72 -1.44 -9.02
N ASN A 108 27.01 -2.35 -8.36
CA ASN A 108 25.55 -2.41 -8.23
C ASN A 108 24.80 -2.63 -9.58
N LYS A 109 25.44 -3.27 -10.56
CA LYS A 109 24.80 -3.67 -11.82
C LYS A 109 24.42 -5.13 -11.87
N THR A 110 24.82 -5.90 -10.87
CA THR A 110 24.46 -7.32 -10.75
C THR A 110 23.91 -7.56 -9.36
N VAL A 111 22.76 -8.22 -9.28
CA VAL A 111 22.12 -8.61 -8.02
C VAL A 111 21.96 -10.12 -8.00
N THR A 112 22.58 -10.77 -7.04
CA THR A 112 22.40 -12.19 -6.76
C THR A 112 21.37 -12.35 -5.65
N VAL A 113 20.36 -13.16 -5.91
CA VAL A 113 19.23 -13.45 -5.01
C VAL A 113 19.30 -14.91 -4.62
N PRO A 114 19.87 -15.24 -3.45
CA PRO A 114 19.83 -16.60 -2.94
C PRO A 114 18.44 -16.92 -2.40
N LEU A 115 17.99 -18.15 -2.61
CA LEU A 115 16.68 -18.64 -2.20
C LEU A 115 16.80 -19.66 -1.08
N ARG A 116 15.82 -19.70 -0.22
CA ARG A 116 15.68 -20.66 0.86
C ARG A 116 15.49 -22.06 0.29
N GLU A 117 16.37 -22.97 0.65
CA GLU A 117 16.29 -24.37 0.27
C GLU A 117 15.18 -25.13 1.02
N GLY A 118 14.75 -26.26 0.44
CA GLY A 118 13.81 -27.19 1.05
C GLY A 118 12.34 -26.76 1.02
N VAL A 119 12.03 -25.55 0.50
CA VAL A 119 10.65 -25.13 0.32
C VAL A 119 10.03 -25.86 -0.88
N LYS A 120 8.80 -26.35 -0.69
CA LYS A 120 8.06 -27.11 -1.71
C LYS A 120 6.67 -26.52 -1.93
N TRP A 121 6.17 -26.69 -3.11
CA TRP A 121 4.77 -26.53 -3.44
C TRP A 121 3.92 -27.60 -2.74
N SER A 122 2.63 -27.34 -2.56
CA SER A 122 1.70 -28.24 -1.87
C SER A 122 1.49 -29.59 -2.58
N ASP A 123 1.89 -29.71 -3.83
CA ASP A 123 1.93 -30.97 -4.60
C ASP A 123 3.25 -31.76 -4.42
N GLY A 124 4.19 -31.22 -3.63
CA GLY A 124 5.47 -31.85 -3.30
C GLY A 124 6.63 -31.50 -4.22
N LYS A 125 6.40 -30.75 -5.30
CA LYS A 125 7.48 -30.25 -6.17
C LYS A 125 8.31 -29.17 -5.46
N PRO A 126 9.65 -29.11 -5.68
CA PRO A 126 10.47 -28.06 -5.08
C PRO A 126 10.09 -26.67 -5.63
N VAL A 127 10.22 -25.65 -4.79
CA VAL A 127 10.24 -24.25 -5.24
C VAL A 127 11.66 -23.94 -5.70
N THR A 128 11.81 -23.43 -6.92
CA THR A 128 13.11 -23.20 -7.53
C THR A 128 13.21 -21.82 -8.17
N ALA A 129 14.40 -21.42 -8.56
CA ALA A 129 14.66 -20.21 -9.34
C ALA A 129 13.88 -20.20 -10.67
N ARG A 130 13.53 -21.38 -11.24
CA ARG A 130 12.68 -21.50 -12.44
C ARG A 130 11.26 -20.94 -12.21
N ASP A 131 10.72 -21.05 -11.02
CA ASP A 131 9.40 -20.49 -10.66
C ASP A 131 9.42 -18.96 -10.65
N ILE A 132 10.56 -18.36 -10.32
CA ILE A 132 10.75 -16.91 -10.37
C ILE A 132 11.02 -16.44 -11.80
N GLU A 133 11.79 -17.20 -12.59
CA GLU A 133 11.98 -16.94 -14.03
C GLU A 133 10.64 -16.95 -14.76
N PHE A 134 9.75 -17.90 -14.43
CA PHE A 134 8.40 -17.97 -14.98
C PHE A 134 7.61 -16.69 -14.69
N TRP A 135 7.59 -16.23 -13.45
CA TRP A 135 6.98 -14.96 -13.09
C TRP A 135 7.56 -13.80 -13.90
N PHE A 136 8.90 -13.73 -13.99
CA PHE A 136 9.59 -12.64 -14.71
C PHE A 136 9.22 -12.63 -16.21
N ASN A 137 9.16 -13.78 -16.85
CA ASN A 137 8.80 -13.92 -18.26
C ASN A 137 7.36 -13.48 -18.52
N LEU A 138 6.42 -13.86 -17.64
CA LEU A 138 5.03 -13.42 -17.71
C LEU A 138 4.91 -11.89 -17.58
N VAL A 139 5.58 -11.30 -16.59
CA VAL A 139 5.58 -9.85 -16.38
C VAL A 139 6.24 -9.12 -17.54
N LYS A 140 7.37 -9.60 -18.03
CA LYS A 140 8.10 -9.01 -19.15
C LYS A 140 7.27 -8.95 -20.45
N ALA A 141 6.53 -10.01 -20.72
CA ALA A 141 5.68 -10.08 -21.92
C ALA A 141 4.40 -9.24 -21.80
N ASN A 142 3.95 -8.92 -20.57
CA ASN A 142 2.67 -8.28 -20.26
C ASN A 142 2.80 -7.05 -19.34
N LYS A 143 3.92 -6.35 -19.38
CA LYS A 143 4.28 -5.31 -18.40
C LYS A 143 3.22 -4.21 -18.23
N THR A 144 2.55 -3.79 -19.29
CA THR A 144 1.49 -2.77 -19.24
C THR A 144 0.16 -3.27 -18.62
N SER A 145 0.02 -4.59 -18.46
CA SER A 145 -1.10 -5.23 -17.76
C SER A 145 -0.77 -5.55 -16.31
N TRP A 146 0.44 -5.28 -15.87
CA TRP A 146 0.88 -5.46 -14.50
C TRP A 146 0.71 -4.17 -13.68
N GLY A 147 -0.02 -4.25 -12.58
CA GLY A 147 -0.39 -3.10 -11.75
C GLY A 147 0.79 -2.37 -11.09
N ASN A 148 1.95 -3.04 -10.93
CA ASN A 148 3.14 -2.45 -10.32
C ASN A 148 4.16 -1.95 -11.35
N TYR A 149 3.82 -1.94 -12.64
CA TYR A 149 4.75 -1.51 -13.67
C TYR A 149 4.94 0.01 -13.69
N SER A 150 6.19 0.43 -13.75
CA SER A 150 6.61 1.79 -14.07
C SER A 150 7.69 1.75 -15.15
N VAL A 151 7.67 2.72 -16.05
CA VAL A 151 8.67 2.79 -17.14
C VAL A 151 10.09 2.91 -16.57
N GLY A 152 10.97 2.00 -16.99
CA GLY A 152 12.37 1.99 -16.54
C GLY A 152 12.63 1.27 -15.20
N THR A 153 11.58 0.72 -14.57
CA THR A 153 11.70 -0.20 -13.43
C THR A 153 11.59 -1.66 -13.91
N MET A 154 11.46 -2.63 -13.02
CA MET A 154 11.28 -4.04 -13.43
C MET A 154 10.02 -4.19 -14.32
N PRO A 155 10.10 -4.89 -15.43
CA PRO A 155 11.23 -5.68 -15.94
C PRO A 155 12.22 -4.93 -16.84
N ASP A 156 12.01 -3.65 -17.16
CA ASP A 156 12.81 -2.87 -18.13
C ASP A 156 14.25 -2.65 -17.66
N ASN A 157 14.47 -2.57 -16.36
CA ASN A 157 15.79 -2.36 -15.75
C ASN A 157 16.65 -3.64 -15.69
N VAL A 158 16.08 -4.81 -16.03
CA VAL A 158 16.78 -6.09 -16.06
C VAL A 158 17.16 -6.45 -17.50
N LYS A 159 18.44 -6.34 -17.84
CA LYS A 159 18.97 -6.73 -19.17
C LYS A 159 18.91 -8.24 -19.39
N ARG A 160 19.29 -9.00 -18.37
CA ARG A 160 19.33 -10.45 -18.39
C ARG A 160 18.92 -11.00 -17.02
N PHE A 161 17.95 -11.87 -17.03
CA PHE A 161 17.59 -12.73 -15.92
C PHE A 161 18.36 -14.05 -16.09
N GLU A 162 18.97 -14.54 -15.03
CA GLU A 162 19.77 -15.76 -15.06
C GLU A 162 19.37 -16.67 -13.89
N THR A 163 18.98 -17.88 -14.19
CA THR A 163 18.85 -18.97 -13.25
C THR A 163 20.23 -19.62 -13.12
N VAL A 164 20.96 -19.30 -12.04
CA VAL A 164 22.33 -19.80 -11.84
C VAL A 164 22.30 -21.28 -11.48
N ASP A 165 21.40 -21.63 -10.55
CA ASP A 165 21.07 -22.97 -10.11
C ASP A 165 19.63 -22.98 -9.56
N ASP A 166 19.17 -24.09 -8.96
CA ASP A 166 17.81 -24.23 -8.46
C ASP A 166 17.47 -23.22 -7.35
N HIS A 167 18.47 -22.68 -6.66
CA HIS A 167 18.29 -21.80 -5.49
C HIS A 167 18.95 -20.43 -5.64
N THR A 168 19.37 -20.06 -6.84
CA THR A 168 20.06 -18.79 -7.09
C THR A 168 19.57 -18.12 -8.37
N VAL A 169 19.00 -16.93 -8.21
CA VAL A 169 18.67 -16.02 -9.31
C VAL A 169 19.72 -14.94 -9.40
N ARG A 170 20.13 -14.56 -10.60
CA ARG A 170 20.99 -13.40 -10.84
C ARG A 170 20.35 -12.45 -11.83
N LEU A 171 20.27 -11.17 -11.43
CA LEU A 171 19.74 -10.10 -12.27
C LEU A 171 20.92 -9.24 -12.77
N HIS A 172 21.10 -9.16 -14.08
CA HIS A 172 22.03 -8.23 -14.71
C HIS A 172 21.27 -6.97 -15.09
N LEU A 173 21.57 -5.86 -14.43
CA LEU A 173 20.82 -4.63 -14.53
C LEU A 173 21.28 -3.77 -15.70
N SER A 174 20.43 -2.89 -16.18
CA SER A 174 20.72 -1.95 -17.27
C SER A 174 21.74 -0.89 -16.85
N ARG A 175 21.86 -0.62 -15.57
CA ARG A 175 22.78 0.34 -14.94
C ARG A 175 22.94 0.05 -13.45
N ALA A 176 23.75 0.81 -12.76
CA ALA A 176 23.84 0.77 -11.30
C ALA A 176 22.56 1.38 -10.67
N TYR A 177 22.08 0.75 -9.62
CA TYR A 177 20.97 1.22 -8.78
C TYR A 177 21.41 1.34 -7.33
N ASN A 178 20.70 2.16 -6.55
CA ASN A 178 20.81 2.17 -5.10
C ASN A 178 20.34 0.80 -4.55
N PRO A 179 21.20 0.05 -3.83
CA PRO A 179 20.84 -1.28 -3.31
C PRO A 179 19.61 -1.26 -2.40
N ASP A 180 19.49 -0.28 -1.51
CA ASP A 180 18.37 -0.17 -0.57
C ASP A 180 17.06 0.05 -1.33
N TRP A 181 17.06 0.96 -2.29
CA TRP A 181 15.90 1.18 -3.15
C TRP A 181 15.56 -0.06 -3.96
N PHE A 182 16.56 -0.70 -4.58
CA PHE A 182 16.32 -1.87 -5.43
C PHE A 182 15.75 -3.03 -4.62
N THR A 183 16.28 -3.27 -3.44
CA THR A 183 15.79 -4.32 -2.54
C THR A 183 14.37 -4.02 -2.07
N ALA A 184 14.11 -2.80 -1.58
CA ALA A 184 12.82 -2.39 -1.04
C ALA A 184 11.71 -2.30 -2.10
N ASN A 185 12.03 -1.82 -3.31
CA ASN A 185 11.01 -1.44 -4.31
C ASN A 185 10.99 -2.33 -5.54
N GLN A 186 12.01 -3.15 -5.77
CA GLN A 186 12.07 -4.02 -6.95
C GLN A 186 12.07 -5.50 -6.57
N LEU A 187 12.92 -5.93 -5.62
CA LEU A 187 12.95 -7.34 -5.22
C LEU A 187 11.66 -7.77 -4.50
N THR A 188 11.03 -6.86 -3.74
CA THR A 188 9.73 -7.11 -3.10
C THR A 188 8.58 -7.35 -4.09
N LEU A 189 8.76 -7.00 -5.36
CA LEU A 189 7.78 -7.29 -6.42
C LEU A 189 7.89 -8.72 -6.96
N MET A 190 9.01 -9.39 -6.74
CA MET A 190 9.26 -10.74 -7.27
C MET A 190 8.40 -11.79 -6.57
N ARG A 191 7.90 -12.73 -7.36
CA ARG A 191 7.09 -13.86 -6.86
C ARG A 191 7.59 -15.17 -7.46
N ALA A 192 7.52 -16.25 -6.69
CA ALA A 192 7.59 -17.59 -7.24
C ALA A 192 6.19 -18.02 -7.67
N LEU A 193 6.05 -18.51 -8.89
CA LEU A 193 4.80 -19.09 -9.41
C LEU A 193 5.03 -20.53 -9.82
N PRO A 194 4.11 -21.48 -9.55
CA PRO A 194 4.33 -22.91 -9.82
C PRO A 194 4.36 -23.18 -11.33
N GLN A 195 5.52 -23.00 -11.95
CA GLN A 195 5.73 -23.14 -13.39
C GLN A 195 5.23 -24.51 -13.87
N HIS A 196 5.60 -25.56 -13.16
CA HIS A 196 5.23 -26.96 -13.46
C HIS A 196 3.72 -27.24 -13.44
N ALA A 197 2.89 -26.31 -12.92
CA ALA A 197 1.44 -26.45 -12.86
C ALA A 197 0.70 -25.38 -13.68
N TRP A 198 1.31 -24.22 -13.86
CA TRP A 198 0.63 -23.05 -14.45
C TRP A 198 1.06 -22.71 -15.87
N ASP A 199 2.19 -23.23 -16.35
CA ASP A 199 2.71 -22.89 -17.68
C ASP A 199 2.03 -23.73 -18.77
N ALA A 200 0.73 -23.51 -18.96
CA ALA A 200 -0.10 -24.10 -20.00
C ALA A 200 -0.82 -23.01 -20.79
N ARG A 201 -0.98 -23.20 -22.09
CA ARG A 201 -1.64 -22.23 -22.97
C ARG A 201 -3.18 -22.30 -22.93
N THR A 202 -3.71 -23.47 -22.61
CA THR A 202 -5.16 -23.73 -22.53
C THR A 202 -5.50 -24.49 -21.25
N ASP A 203 -6.76 -24.47 -20.84
CA ASP A 203 -7.22 -25.25 -19.72
C ASP A 203 -7.17 -26.75 -20.06
N GLY A 204 -6.57 -27.53 -19.16
CA GLY A 204 -6.30 -28.95 -19.40
C GLY A 204 -5.22 -29.23 -20.44
N GLY A 205 -4.57 -28.20 -20.99
CA GLY A 205 -3.46 -28.35 -21.92
C GLY A 205 -2.17 -28.81 -21.24
N GLU A 206 -1.23 -29.25 -22.06
CA GLU A 206 0.10 -29.67 -21.62
C GLU A 206 0.84 -28.50 -20.97
N VAL A 207 1.44 -28.75 -19.80
CA VAL A 207 2.36 -27.84 -19.14
C VAL A 207 3.74 -28.01 -19.81
N GLY A 208 4.37 -26.87 -20.13
CA GLY A 208 5.66 -26.86 -20.82
C GLY A 208 6.51 -25.66 -20.44
N ASP A 209 7.31 -25.18 -21.37
CA ASP A 209 8.13 -23.96 -21.25
C ASP A 209 7.59 -22.85 -22.16
N TRP A 210 6.26 -22.66 -22.17
CA TRP A 210 5.58 -21.69 -23.02
C TRP A 210 5.96 -20.25 -22.69
N ASP A 211 6.24 -19.97 -21.42
CA ASP A 211 6.67 -18.67 -20.94
C ASP A 211 8.00 -18.18 -21.54
N ARG A 212 8.83 -19.09 -22.07
CA ARG A 212 10.13 -18.72 -22.66
C ARG A 212 10.00 -17.97 -23.99
N THR A 213 8.83 -17.97 -24.60
CA THR A 213 8.53 -17.15 -25.76
C THR A 213 7.55 -16.03 -25.40
N LYS A 214 7.68 -14.87 -26.07
CA LYS A 214 6.81 -13.72 -25.80
C LYS A 214 5.33 -14.05 -26.04
N GLU A 215 5.02 -14.77 -27.11
CA GLU A 215 3.66 -15.19 -27.48
C GLU A 215 3.11 -16.22 -26.50
N GLY A 216 3.92 -17.20 -26.12
CA GLY A 216 3.55 -18.19 -25.11
C GLY A 216 3.28 -17.54 -23.76
N ALA A 217 4.19 -16.69 -23.27
CA ALA A 217 4.01 -15.95 -22.03
C ALA A 217 2.73 -15.09 -22.03
N LYS A 218 2.39 -14.44 -23.15
CA LYS A 218 1.13 -13.71 -23.28
C LYS A 218 -0.09 -14.62 -23.18
N THR A 219 -0.05 -15.78 -23.84
CA THR A 219 -1.16 -16.74 -23.83
C THR A 219 -1.38 -17.32 -22.43
N VAL A 220 -0.30 -17.72 -21.77
CA VAL A 220 -0.34 -18.21 -20.38
C VAL A 220 -0.87 -17.14 -19.43
N PHE A 221 -0.35 -15.92 -19.52
CA PHE A 221 -0.79 -14.80 -18.70
C PHE A 221 -2.29 -14.50 -18.90
N ALA A 222 -2.76 -14.48 -20.16
CA ALA A 222 -4.17 -14.24 -20.47
C ALA A 222 -5.08 -15.33 -19.87
N ARG A 223 -4.65 -16.61 -19.91
CA ARG A 223 -5.35 -17.73 -19.27
C ARG A 223 -5.43 -17.53 -17.76
N LEU A 224 -4.31 -17.30 -17.09
CA LEU A 224 -4.26 -17.09 -15.64
C LEU A 224 -5.09 -15.88 -15.21
N THR A 225 -5.05 -14.79 -15.98
CA THR A 225 -5.85 -13.58 -15.75
C THR A 225 -7.35 -13.87 -15.88
N ARG A 226 -7.77 -14.68 -16.84
CA ARG A 226 -9.18 -15.08 -16.98
C ARG A 226 -9.67 -15.84 -15.74
N HIS A 227 -8.88 -16.80 -15.24
CA HIS A 227 -9.18 -17.51 -14.00
C HIS A 227 -9.21 -16.57 -12.78
N ALA A 228 -8.27 -15.60 -12.72
CA ALA A 228 -8.23 -14.62 -11.66
C ALA A 228 -9.43 -13.64 -11.65
N LYS A 229 -10.15 -13.50 -12.75
CA LYS A 229 -11.40 -12.72 -12.84
C LYS A 229 -12.65 -13.54 -12.46
N SER A 230 -12.51 -14.84 -12.31
CA SER A 230 -13.63 -15.77 -12.04
C SER A 230 -13.78 -16.03 -10.54
N LEU A 231 -14.16 -14.99 -9.78
CA LEU A 231 -14.22 -15.00 -8.30
C LEU A 231 -14.95 -16.22 -7.73
N GLY A 232 -16.13 -16.55 -8.26
CA GLY A 232 -16.95 -17.67 -7.78
C GLY A 232 -16.28 -19.05 -7.93
N SER A 233 -15.21 -19.17 -8.73
CA SER A 233 -14.49 -20.43 -8.93
C SER A 233 -13.26 -20.60 -7.99
N TYR A 234 -12.82 -19.56 -7.28
CA TYR A 234 -11.56 -19.61 -6.53
C TYR A 234 -11.46 -20.79 -5.56
N GLY A 235 -12.53 -21.13 -4.87
CA GLY A 235 -12.56 -22.24 -3.93
C GLY A 235 -12.46 -23.62 -4.58
N SER A 236 -12.82 -23.76 -5.86
CA SER A 236 -12.87 -25.03 -6.60
C SER A 236 -11.78 -25.16 -7.66
N ASP A 237 -11.28 -24.06 -8.20
CA ASP A 237 -10.29 -24.05 -9.28
C ASP A 237 -8.97 -24.69 -8.85
N PRO A 238 -8.51 -25.76 -9.54
CA PRO A 238 -7.26 -26.44 -9.23
C PRO A 238 -6.03 -25.55 -9.28
N LEU A 239 -6.02 -24.49 -10.09
CA LEU A 239 -4.90 -23.55 -10.21
C LEU A 239 -4.52 -22.97 -8.84
N TRP A 240 -5.51 -22.53 -8.06
CA TRP A 240 -5.27 -21.87 -6.79
C TRP A 240 -4.99 -22.81 -5.62
N LYS A 241 -4.92 -24.13 -5.87
CA LYS A 241 -4.59 -25.15 -4.86
C LYS A 241 -3.10 -25.45 -4.75
N THR A 242 -2.31 -25.15 -5.78
CA THR A 242 -0.86 -25.30 -5.75
C THR A 242 -0.24 -24.06 -5.11
N VAL A 243 0.07 -24.15 -3.82
CA VAL A 243 0.57 -23.06 -2.97
C VAL A 243 1.85 -23.48 -2.25
N ASN A 244 2.66 -22.53 -1.82
CA ASN A 244 3.88 -22.78 -1.05
C ASN A 244 3.93 -22.01 0.28
N GLY A 245 2.91 -21.19 0.56
CA GLY A 245 2.76 -20.48 1.82
C GLY A 245 2.26 -21.35 2.96
N PRO A 246 2.25 -20.82 4.21
CA PRO A 246 1.80 -21.53 5.40
C PRO A 246 0.29 -21.82 5.39
N TRP A 247 -0.47 -21.14 4.54
CA TRP A 247 -1.91 -21.28 4.42
C TRP A 247 -2.32 -21.75 3.04
N LYS A 248 -3.51 -22.35 2.95
CA LYS A 248 -4.20 -22.67 1.70
C LYS A 248 -5.64 -22.18 1.74
N LEU A 249 -6.20 -21.91 0.58
CA LEU A 249 -7.58 -21.47 0.43
C LEU A 249 -8.53 -22.65 0.72
N ALA A 250 -9.42 -22.47 1.71
CA ALA A 250 -10.50 -23.42 2.00
C ALA A 250 -11.84 -22.96 1.40
N GLY A 251 -12.02 -21.66 1.18
CA GLY A 251 -13.24 -21.14 0.57
C GLY A 251 -13.12 -19.66 0.22
N TRP A 252 -13.83 -19.31 -0.84
CA TRP A 252 -14.02 -17.93 -1.27
C TRP A 252 -15.48 -17.76 -1.67
N ARG A 253 -16.20 -16.85 -1.05
CA ARG A 253 -17.62 -16.59 -1.31
C ARG A 253 -17.80 -15.34 -2.15
N ASP A 254 -18.85 -15.27 -2.92
CA ASP A 254 -19.21 -14.09 -3.74
C ASP A 254 -19.39 -12.83 -2.88
N SER A 255 -19.75 -12.99 -1.60
CA SER A 255 -19.77 -11.89 -0.62
C SER A 255 -18.40 -11.33 -0.30
N GLY A 256 -17.31 -11.94 -0.80
CA GLY A 256 -15.91 -11.58 -0.49
C GLY A 256 -15.38 -12.17 0.82
N GLN A 257 -16.14 -13.05 1.48
CA GLN A 257 -15.59 -13.80 2.61
C GLN A 257 -14.56 -14.80 2.13
N VAL A 258 -13.36 -14.72 2.70
CA VAL A 258 -12.25 -15.66 2.42
C VAL A 258 -11.99 -16.51 3.65
N THR A 259 -11.82 -17.80 3.45
CA THR A 259 -11.47 -18.75 4.51
C THR A 259 -10.18 -19.45 4.13
N ILE A 260 -9.20 -19.40 5.02
CA ILE A 260 -7.93 -20.09 4.88
C ILE A 260 -7.75 -21.10 6.01
N VAL A 261 -7.04 -22.18 5.72
CA VAL A 261 -6.66 -23.24 6.66
C VAL A 261 -5.17 -23.55 6.52
N PRO A 262 -4.53 -24.14 7.53
CA PRO A 262 -3.12 -24.54 7.43
C PRO A 262 -2.82 -25.34 6.18
N ASN A 263 -1.70 -25.07 5.56
CA ASN A 263 -1.14 -25.91 4.52
C ASN A 263 -0.35 -27.06 5.16
N GLU A 264 -0.93 -28.23 5.23
CA GLU A 264 -0.31 -29.42 5.86
C GLU A 264 0.97 -29.87 5.13
N LYS A 265 1.13 -29.40 3.87
CA LYS A 265 2.31 -29.67 3.05
C LYS A 265 3.37 -28.57 3.14
N TYR A 266 3.16 -27.57 4.00
CA TYR A 266 4.11 -26.49 4.19
C TYR A 266 5.46 -26.99 4.69
N THR A 267 6.52 -26.68 3.95
CA THR A 267 7.91 -27.10 4.24
C THR A 267 8.82 -25.93 4.58
N GLY A 268 8.31 -24.70 4.61
CA GLY A 268 9.07 -23.52 5.04
C GLY A 268 9.41 -23.55 6.55
N PRO A 269 9.94 -22.44 7.08
CA PRO A 269 10.38 -22.35 8.47
C PRO A 269 9.30 -22.78 9.46
N LYS A 270 9.69 -23.57 10.47
CA LYS A 270 8.75 -24.06 11.49
C LYS A 270 8.07 -22.95 12.27
N SER A 271 8.76 -21.81 12.47
CA SER A 271 8.22 -20.61 13.12
C SER A 271 7.04 -19.98 12.37
N GLN A 272 6.86 -20.32 11.10
CA GLN A 272 5.76 -19.83 10.27
C GLN A 272 4.61 -20.86 10.13
N ARG A 273 4.64 -21.93 10.89
CA ARG A 273 3.52 -22.89 10.91
C ARG A 273 2.36 -22.31 11.72
N PRO A 274 1.14 -22.26 11.14
CA PRO A 274 -0.03 -21.76 11.84
C PRO A 274 -0.34 -22.57 13.11
N HIS A 275 -0.73 -21.85 14.17
CA HIS A 275 -1.30 -22.46 15.38
C HIS A 275 -2.82 -22.67 15.27
N LEU A 276 -3.49 -21.84 14.43
CA LEU A 276 -4.95 -21.88 14.26
C LEU A 276 -5.36 -22.92 13.21
N ASP A 277 -6.52 -23.55 13.41
CA ASP A 277 -7.14 -24.43 12.41
C ASP A 277 -7.71 -23.65 11.21
N LYS A 278 -8.08 -22.38 11.43
CA LYS A 278 -8.80 -21.60 10.44
C LYS A 278 -8.70 -20.11 10.71
N VAL A 279 -8.62 -19.33 9.63
CA VAL A 279 -8.84 -17.88 9.67
C VAL A 279 -9.93 -17.53 8.66
N VAL A 280 -10.86 -16.68 9.09
CA VAL A 280 -11.96 -16.16 8.27
C VAL A 280 -11.79 -14.66 8.12
N PHE A 281 -11.57 -14.20 6.90
CA PHE A 281 -11.62 -12.77 6.55
C PHE A 281 -13.06 -12.44 6.19
N LYS A 282 -13.69 -11.61 7.01
CA LYS A 282 -15.11 -11.29 6.91
C LYS A 282 -15.31 -9.86 6.39
N PRO A 283 -15.91 -9.67 5.22
CA PRO A 283 -16.21 -8.34 4.70
C PRO A 283 -17.46 -7.76 5.38
N PHE A 284 -17.50 -6.44 5.42
CA PHE A 284 -18.64 -5.65 5.89
C PHE A 284 -18.99 -4.56 4.88
N THR A 285 -20.27 -4.25 4.73
CA THR A 285 -20.72 -3.19 3.82
C THR A 285 -20.50 -1.79 4.40
N THR A 286 -20.59 -1.66 5.72
CA THR A 286 -20.41 -0.39 6.44
C THR A 286 -19.65 -0.59 7.75
N ALA A 287 -19.02 0.47 8.25
CA ALA A 287 -18.38 0.49 9.56
C ALA A 287 -19.38 0.18 10.70
N ASP A 288 -20.62 0.64 10.60
CA ASP A 288 -21.65 0.36 11.60
C ASP A 288 -22.04 -1.13 11.65
N SER A 289 -22.10 -1.79 10.48
CA SER A 289 -22.36 -3.23 10.44
C SER A 289 -21.24 -4.04 11.08
N GLU A 290 -19.99 -3.66 10.85
CA GLU A 290 -18.81 -4.23 11.50
C GLU A 290 -18.84 -3.99 13.01
N TYR A 291 -19.04 -2.74 13.43
CA TYR A 291 -19.13 -2.34 14.83
C TYR A 291 -20.18 -3.17 15.62
N ASN A 292 -21.38 -3.36 15.03
CA ASN A 292 -22.44 -4.13 15.67
C ASN A 292 -22.06 -5.61 15.84
N VAL A 293 -21.41 -6.22 14.85
CA VAL A 293 -20.96 -7.62 14.93
C VAL A 293 -19.79 -7.76 15.90
N LEU A 294 -18.85 -6.82 15.93
CA LEU A 294 -17.75 -6.77 16.87
C LEU A 294 -18.28 -6.66 18.32
N ARG A 295 -19.22 -5.75 18.56
CA ARG A 295 -19.87 -5.57 19.87
C ARG A 295 -20.57 -6.83 20.39
N SER A 296 -21.10 -7.65 19.49
CA SER A 296 -21.74 -8.94 19.83
C SER A 296 -20.75 -10.09 20.00
N GLY A 297 -19.45 -9.88 19.78
CA GLY A 297 -18.42 -10.91 19.87
C GLY A 297 -18.29 -11.79 18.63
N GLY A 298 -18.86 -11.38 17.50
CA GLY A 298 -18.84 -12.14 16.24
C GLY A 298 -17.59 -11.93 15.37
N VAL A 299 -16.58 -11.18 15.88
CA VAL A 299 -15.27 -10.94 15.27
C VAL A 299 -14.21 -10.95 16.36
N ASP A 300 -13.09 -11.59 16.11
CA ASP A 300 -11.96 -11.69 17.03
C ASP A 300 -10.95 -10.56 16.84
N TYR A 301 -10.80 -10.09 15.60
CA TYR A 301 -10.01 -8.94 15.23
C TYR A 301 -10.82 -8.07 14.26
N GLY A 302 -11.25 -6.91 14.73
CA GLY A 302 -12.02 -5.94 13.97
C GLY A 302 -11.57 -4.53 14.25
N TYR A 303 -12.37 -3.58 13.82
CA TYR A 303 -12.06 -2.17 13.87
C TYR A 303 -13.25 -1.37 14.36
N ILE A 304 -12.99 -0.25 15.00
CA ILE A 304 -14.02 0.72 15.38
C ILE A 304 -13.74 2.06 14.72
N PRO A 305 -14.78 2.79 14.30
CA PRO A 305 -14.62 4.16 13.85
C PRO A 305 -14.06 5.04 14.97
N PRO A 306 -13.23 6.05 14.66
CA PRO A 306 -12.74 7.01 15.66
C PRO A 306 -13.86 7.66 16.48
N SER A 307 -15.01 7.91 15.87
CA SER A 307 -16.20 8.48 16.52
C SER A 307 -16.73 7.68 17.72
N VAL A 308 -16.40 6.39 17.81
CA VAL A 308 -16.81 5.53 18.94
C VAL A 308 -15.69 5.23 19.94
N MET A 309 -14.54 5.89 19.82
CA MET A 309 -13.41 5.72 20.76
C MET A 309 -13.79 5.96 22.23
N ALA A 310 -14.76 6.83 22.51
CA ALA A 310 -15.30 7.01 23.85
C ALA A 310 -15.91 5.74 24.46
N GLN A 311 -16.13 4.68 23.66
CA GLN A 311 -16.63 3.39 24.13
C GLN A 311 -15.53 2.34 24.31
N LYS A 312 -14.26 2.73 24.27
CA LYS A 312 -13.10 1.86 24.43
C LYS A 312 -13.24 0.95 25.64
N GLU A 313 -13.56 1.51 26.80
CA GLU A 313 -13.71 0.77 28.07
C GLU A 313 -14.74 -0.37 27.97
N LYS A 314 -15.83 -0.18 27.23
CA LYS A 314 -16.86 -1.22 27.04
C LYS A 314 -16.34 -2.43 26.22
N PHE A 315 -15.37 -2.22 25.35
CA PHE A 315 -14.70 -3.32 24.65
C PHE A 315 -13.70 -4.02 25.56
N GLU A 316 -12.96 -3.25 26.36
CA GLU A 316 -12.00 -3.78 27.32
C GLU A 316 -12.69 -4.65 28.39
N GLU A 317 -13.85 -4.22 28.92
CA GLU A 317 -14.70 -5.01 29.80
C GLU A 317 -15.19 -6.33 29.19
N LYS A 318 -15.37 -6.37 27.87
CA LYS A 318 -15.73 -7.58 27.11
C LYS A 318 -14.55 -8.48 26.76
N GLY A 319 -13.35 -8.13 27.22
CA GLY A 319 -12.15 -8.91 26.99
C GLY A 319 -11.48 -8.65 25.64
N TYR A 320 -11.62 -7.45 25.09
CA TYR A 320 -10.86 -6.96 23.96
C TYR A 320 -9.76 -5.99 24.43
N ARG A 321 -8.74 -5.81 23.62
CA ARG A 321 -7.86 -4.64 23.67
C ARG A 321 -8.19 -3.73 22.50
N VAL A 322 -8.01 -2.42 22.70
CA VAL A 322 -8.26 -1.38 21.71
C VAL A 322 -6.93 -0.70 21.42
N ASP A 323 -6.36 -0.99 20.27
CA ASP A 323 -5.04 -0.56 19.85
C ASP A 323 -5.16 0.31 18.59
N PRO A 324 -5.03 1.66 18.70
CA PRO A 324 -4.88 2.51 17.51
C PRO A 324 -3.66 2.06 16.70
N TRP A 325 -3.82 2.01 15.37
CA TRP A 325 -2.75 1.59 14.49
C TRP A 325 -2.41 2.68 13.48
N GLU A 326 -1.15 3.03 13.40
CA GLU A 326 -0.62 4.00 12.45
C GLU A 326 0.01 3.28 11.26
N GLY A 327 -0.55 3.56 10.06
CA GLY A 327 0.03 3.10 8.82
C GLY A 327 1.02 4.11 8.25
N TRP A 328 2.14 3.64 7.70
CA TRP A 328 3.05 4.50 6.96
C TRP A 328 2.51 4.75 5.55
N ALA A 329 1.62 5.72 5.47
CA ALA A 329 0.81 5.98 4.29
C ALA A 329 0.66 7.48 4.01
N ALA A 330 0.34 7.80 2.78
CA ALA A 330 -0.14 9.12 2.36
C ALA A 330 -1.60 9.00 1.93
N THR A 331 -2.43 9.95 2.34
CA THR A 331 -3.82 10.06 1.94
C THR A 331 -4.00 11.23 0.97
N TYR A 332 -4.65 10.96 -0.15
CA TYR A 332 -4.81 11.98 -1.20
C TYR A 332 -6.03 11.71 -2.08
N ILE A 333 -6.46 12.73 -2.79
CA ILE A 333 -7.40 12.65 -3.91
C ILE A 333 -6.61 12.75 -5.21
N VAL A 334 -6.80 11.79 -6.09
CA VAL A 334 -6.18 11.75 -7.43
C VAL A 334 -6.86 12.77 -8.33
N TYR A 335 -6.09 13.58 -9.05
CA TYR A 335 -6.56 14.40 -10.18
C TYR A 335 -6.42 13.61 -11.48
N ASN A 336 -7.41 13.62 -12.35
CA ASN A 336 -7.28 13.05 -13.69
C ASN A 336 -6.86 14.11 -14.71
N PHE A 337 -5.57 14.16 -15.00
CA PHE A 337 -5.00 15.09 -15.99
C PHE A 337 -5.46 14.80 -17.44
N ASN A 338 -5.95 13.60 -17.70
CA ASN A 338 -6.54 13.21 -18.99
C ASN A 338 -8.07 13.33 -19.04
N SER A 339 -8.71 13.84 -17.97
CA SER A 339 -10.16 14.10 -17.98
C SER A 339 -10.52 14.99 -19.17
N THR A 340 -11.55 14.62 -19.90
CA THR A 340 -12.05 15.40 -21.04
C THR A 340 -12.64 16.73 -20.61
N HIS A 341 -13.13 16.82 -19.36
CA HIS A 341 -13.74 18.00 -18.77
C HIS A 341 -12.72 18.80 -17.94
N ALA A 342 -12.13 18.18 -16.92
CA ALA A 342 -11.31 18.86 -15.93
C ALA A 342 -9.80 18.79 -16.22
N GLY A 343 -9.34 17.98 -17.18
CA GLY A 343 -7.90 17.85 -17.48
C GLY A 343 -7.19 19.18 -17.70
N PRO A 344 -7.69 20.08 -18.57
CA PRO A 344 -7.09 21.42 -18.76
C PRO A 344 -7.02 22.26 -17.46
N MET A 345 -7.96 22.06 -16.54
CA MET A 345 -7.97 22.75 -15.23
C MET A 345 -6.93 22.12 -14.29
N MET A 346 -6.83 20.77 -14.28
CA MET A 346 -5.83 20.05 -13.47
C MET A 346 -4.40 20.33 -13.94
N ASP A 347 -4.16 20.65 -15.20
CA ASP A 347 -2.86 21.08 -15.72
C ASP A 347 -2.38 22.41 -15.12
N GLN A 348 -3.30 23.27 -14.61
CA GLN A 348 -2.96 24.56 -14.02
C GLN A 348 -2.54 24.40 -12.56
N LEU A 349 -1.28 24.69 -12.24
CA LEU A 349 -0.77 24.57 -10.86
C LEU A 349 -1.54 25.48 -9.89
N TYR A 350 -1.85 26.72 -10.29
CA TYR A 350 -2.57 27.66 -9.43
C TYR A 350 -3.98 27.16 -9.03
N ILE A 351 -4.66 26.36 -9.91
CA ILE A 351 -5.96 25.75 -9.56
C ILE A 351 -5.74 24.66 -8.50
N ARG A 352 -4.71 23.81 -8.66
CA ARG A 352 -4.38 22.80 -7.64
C ARG A 352 -3.97 23.45 -6.31
N GLN A 353 -3.23 24.57 -6.36
CA GLN A 353 -2.88 25.35 -5.17
C GLN A 353 -4.13 25.95 -4.51
N ALA A 354 -5.02 26.57 -5.30
CA ALA A 354 -6.28 27.10 -4.78
C ALA A 354 -7.13 26.01 -4.12
N MET A 355 -7.24 24.84 -4.74
CA MET A 355 -7.94 23.68 -4.14
C MET A 355 -7.25 23.19 -2.86
N GLN A 356 -5.91 23.13 -2.82
CA GLN A 356 -5.18 22.69 -1.62
C GLN A 356 -5.33 23.67 -0.44
N HIS A 357 -5.40 24.98 -0.70
CA HIS A 357 -5.74 26.00 0.31
C HIS A 357 -7.18 25.86 0.86
N LEU A 358 -8.04 25.11 0.19
CA LEU A 358 -9.42 24.84 0.63
C LEU A 358 -9.56 23.51 1.39
N VAL A 359 -8.47 22.81 1.65
CA VAL A 359 -8.47 21.60 2.49
C VAL A 359 -8.08 21.95 3.91
N ASP A 360 -9.06 22.10 4.80
CA ASP A 360 -8.81 22.29 6.24
C ASP A 360 -8.52 20.95 6.92
N GLN A 361 -7.29 20.44 6.74
CA GLN A 361 -6.86 19.17 7.29
C GLN A 361 -6.97 19.13 8.81
N LYS A 362 -6.75 20.29 9.47
CA LYS A 362 -6.85 20.36 10.95
C LYS A 362 -8.30 20.24 11.41
N ALA A 363 -9.22 21.00 10.84
CA ALA A 363 -10.63 20.92 11.20
C ALA A 363 -11.21 19.53 10.87
N MET A 364 -10.85 18.96 9.71
CA MET A 364 -11.23 17.58 9.35
C MET A 364 -10.72 16.57 10.39
N SER A 365 -9.46 16.71 10.83
CA SER A 365 -8.92 15.84 11.89
C SER A 365 -9.67 15.99 13.20
N ASP A 366 -9.80 17.21 13.68
CA ASP A 366 -10.38 17.47 15.02
C ASP A 366 -11.86 17.07 15.09
N VAL A 367 -12.64 17.40 14.05
CA VAL A 367 -14.11 17.25 14.09
C VAL A 367 -14.55 15.87 13.58
N ILE A 368 -13.97 15.41 12.45
CA ILE A 368 -14.42 14.19 11.79
C ILE A 368 -13.69 12.96 12.34
N TRP A 369 -12.36 13.08 12.50
CA TRP A 369 -11.49 11.99 12.93
C TRP A 369 -11.14 12.02 14.43
N GLN A 370 -11.79 12.88 15.22
CA GLN A 370 -11.59 13.01 16.68
C GLN A 370 -10.10 13.20 17.06
N GLY A 371 -9.37 13.97 16.25
CA GLY A 371 -7.95 14.23 16.44
C GLY A 371 -7.01 13.08 16.04
N SER A 372 -7.54 11.97 15.52
CA SER A 372 -6.72 10.79 15.15
C SER A 372 -6.08 10.88 13.78
N ALA A 373 -6.47 11.85 12.94
CA ALA A 373 -5.85 12.03 11.62
C ALA A 373 -4.65 12.98 11.69
N THR A 374 -3.56 12.59 11.01
CA THR A 374 -2.37 13.44 10.84
C THR A 374 -2.42 14.16 9.50
N PRO A 375 -1.80 15.34 9.36
CA PRO A 375 -1.77 16.02 8.08
C PRO A 375 -0.90 15.26 7.07
N THR A 376 -1.32 15.24 5.81
CA THR A 376 -0.48 14.84 4.68
C THR A 376 -0.03 16.09 3.96
N LEU A 377 1.27 16.35 3.93
CA LEU A 377 1.85 17.59 3.38
C LEU A 377 2.62 17.34 2.07
N GLY A 378 2.73 16.08 1.66
CA GLY A 378 3.44 15.66 0.47
C GLY A 378 3.47 14.14 0.36
N PRO A 379 4.29 13.59 -0.54
CA PRO A 379 4.33 12.14 -0.78
C PRO A 379 4.99 11.33 0.33
N VAL A 380 5.74 11.95 1.25
CA VAL A 380 6.37 11.28 2.40
C VAL A 380 5.52 11.55 3.64
N PRO A 381 5.07 10.52 4.36
CA PRO A 381 4.27 10.67 5.57
C PRO A 381 5.00 11.47 6.64
N VAL A 382 4.27 12.37 7.32
CA VAL A 382 4.81 13.12 8.47
C VAL A 382 4.78 12.29 9.76
N THR A 383 3.95 11.27 9.81
CA THR A 383 3.82 10.34 10.93
C THR A 383 3.63 8.90 10.39
N PRO A 384 4.34 7.90 10.94
CA PRO A 384 5.47 8.04 11.86
C PRO A 384 6.64 8.80 11.23
N LYS A 385 7.38 9.55 12.05
CA LYS A 385 8.52 10.36 11.57
C LYS A 385 9.64 9.45 11.06
N SER A 386 10.18 9.78 9.88
CA SER A 386 11.23 8.99 9.24
C SER A 386 12.39 9.86 8.74
N GLN A 387 13.52 9.25 8.44
CA GLN A 387 14.67 9.94 7.83
C GLN A 387 14.36 10.50 6.43
N TYR A 388 13.31 10.01 5.79
CA TYR A 388 12.90 10.44 4.45
C TYR A 388 12.16 11.78 4.45
N LEU A 389 11.68 12.23 5.62
CA LEU A 389 10.98 13.51 5.78
C LEU A 389 11.98 14.65 5.94
N SER A 390 12.02 15.59 4.99
CA SER A 390 12.84 16.79 5.13
C SER A 390 12.19 17.81 6.08
N LYS A 391 13.01 18.71 6.66
CA LYS A 391 12.50 19.81 7.51
C LYS A 391 11.55 20.76 6.76
N ALA A 392 11.74 20.93 5.46
CA ALA A 392 10.86 21.77 4.65
C ALA A 392 9.45 21.17 4.56
N MET A 393 9.35 19.84 4.48
CA MET A 393 8.07 19.12 4.42
C MET A 393 7.35 19.02 5.76
N GLU A 394 7.98 19.36 6.89
CA GLU A 394 7.29 19.46 8.19
C GLU A 394 6.33 20.66 8.26
N LYS A 395 6.44 21.60 7.31
CA LYS A 395 5.61 22.80 7.25
C LYS A 395 4.53 22.66 6.19
N ASN A 396 3.30 22.98 6.55
CA ASN A 396 2.23 23.09 5.57
C ASN A 396 2.48 24.31 4.66
N GLN A 397 2.73 24.05 3.38
CA GLN A 397 2.94 25.08 2.36
C GLN A 397 1.62 25.73 1.91
N TYR A 398 0.50 25.03 2.10
CA TYR A 398 -0.84 25.44 1.69
C TYR A 398 -1.80 25.42 2.89
N PRO A 399 -1.63 26.30 3.88
CA PRO A 399 -2.55 26.39 5.01
C PRO A 399 -3.96 26.73 4.50
N PHE A 400 -4.98 26.30 5.24
CA PHE A 400 -6.36 26.62 4.89
C PHE A 400 -6.57 28.13 4.84
N ASP A 401 -6.89 28.65 3.65
CA ASP A 401 -7.11 30.06 3.38
C ASP A 401 -8.03 30.26 2.17
N VAL A 402 -9.29 30.55 2.46
CA VAL A 402 -10.31 30.81 1.42
C VAL A 402 -9.99 32.04 0.59
N HIS A 403 -9.41 33.08 1.22
CA HIS A 403 -9.09 34.34 0.53
C HIS A 403 -7.94 34.14 -0.46
N GLU A 404 -6.92 33.36 -0.06
CA GLU A 404 -5.82 33.02 -0.94
C GLU A 404 -6.28 32.18 -2.14
N ALA A 405 -7.15 31.20 -1.92
CA ALA A 405 -7.74 30.40 -3.00
C ALA A 405 -8.51 31.29 -4.00
N GLN A 406 -9.35 32.21 -3.51
CA GLN A 406 -10.09 33.13 -4.35
C GLN A 406 -9.17 34.12 -5.08
N ARG A 407 -8.09 34.60 -4.42
CA ARG A 407 -7.07 35.46 -5.02
C ARG A 407 -6.40 34.77 -6.21
N LEU A 408 -5.92 33.55 -6.01
CA LEU A 408 -5.29 32.76 -7.07
C LEU A 408 -6.20 32.62 -8.30
N LEU A 409 -7.46 32.28 -8.11
CA LEU A 409 -8.41 32.17 -9.21
C LEU A 409 -8.65 33.50 -9.90
N THR A 410 -8.85 34.58 -9.14
CA THR A 410 -9.15 35.93 -9.69
C THR A 410 -7.98 36.49 -10.50
N GLU A 411 -6.75 36.32 -10.03
CA GLU A 411 -5.55 36.77 -10.74
C GLU A 411 -5.39 36.05 -12.09
N HIS A 412 -5.81 34.80 -12.18
CA HIS A 412 -5.75 33.99 -13.41
C HIS A 412 -7.05 34.04 -14.22
N GLY A 413 -7.81 35.13 -14.13
CA GLY A 413 -8.91 35.37 -15.05
C GLY A 413 -10.21 34.62 -14.77
N TRP A 414 -10.44 34.21 -13.54
CA TRP A 414 -11.72 33.65 -13.11
C TRP A 414 -12.56 34.72 -12.43
N LYS A 415 -13.87 34.72 -12.69
CA LYS A 415 -14.86 35.53 -11.99
C LYS A 415 -15.99 34.67 -11.46
N THR A 416 -16.55 35.07 -10.32
CA THR A 416 -17.71 34.39 -9.75
C THR A 416 -18.97 34.87 -10.46
N GLU A 417 -19.72 33.89 -11.00
CA GLU A 417 -21.06 34.08 -11.55
C GLU A 417 -21.95 32.96 -10.99
N ASP A 418 -23.12 33.32 -10.47
CA ASP A 418 -24.06 32.34 -9.86
C ASP A 418 -23.44 31.41 -8.82
N GLY A 419 -22.47 31.89 -8.06
CA GLY A 419 -21.81 31.12 -6.99
C GLY A 419 -20.59 30.31 -7.43
N THR A 420 -20.38 30.07 -8.74
CA THR A 420 -19.27 29.30 -9.30
C THR A 420 -18.30 30.20 -10.08
N ALA A 421 -16.99 29.91 -10.01
CA ALA A 421 -15.98 30.59 -10.79
C ALA A 421 -16.08 30.20 -12.27
N ARG A 422 -16.11 31.22 -13.16
CA ARG A 422 -16.09 31.01 -14.61
C ARG A 422 -14.90 31.73 -15.23
N CYS A 423 -14.31 31.06 -16.23
CA CYS A 423 -13.18 31.64 -16.95
C CYS A 423 -13.63 32.83 -17.81
N VAL A 424 -13.17 34.02 -17.49
CA VAL A 424 -13.47 35.25 -18.29
C VAL A 424 -12.29 35.67 -19.15
N ARG A 425 -11.07 35.23 -18.84
CA ARG A 425 -9.85 35.51 -19.64
C ARG A 425 -9.22 34.17 -20.07
N PRO A 426 -9.72 33.53 -21.14
CA PRO A 426 -9.10 32.30 -21.66
C PRO A 426 -7.75 32.65 -22.32
N GLY A 427 -6.78 31.74 -22.24
CA GLY A 427 -5.47 31.89 -22.83
C GLY A 427 -4.36 31.26 -21.99
N THR A 428 -3.10 31.59 -22.29
CA THR A 428 -1.90 31.00 -21.65
C THR A 428 -1.00 32.06 -20.98
N GLY A 429 -1.46 33.29 -20.90
CA GLY A 429 -0.77 34.35 -20.18
C GLY A 429 -0.82 34.18 -18.65
N PRO A 430 -0.02 34.93 -17.92
CA PRO A 430 0.08 34.77 -16.45
C PRO A 430 -1.21 35.14 -15.71
N ASP A 431 -2.08 35.93 -16.32
CA ASP A 431 -3.37 36.36 -15.79
C ASP A 431 -4.56 35.71 -16.51
N GLU A 432 -4.33 34.66 -17.29
CA GLU A 432 -5.33 33.92 -18.06
C GLU A 432 -5.59 32.53 -17.47
N CYS A 433 -6.77 31.97 -17.76
CA CYS A 433 -7.23 30.75 -17.13
C CYS A 433 -6.39 29.48 -17.44
N GLY A 434 -5.66 29.51 -18.53
CA GLY A 434 -4.80 28.40 -18.93
C GLY A 434 -5.19 27.74 -20.26
N LYS A 435 -4.26 26.99 -20.80
CA LYS A 435 -4.41 26.29 -22.08
C LYS A 435 -5.59 25.32 -22.05
N GLY A 436 -6.47 25.42 -23.06
CA GLY A 436 -7.58 24.46 -23.24
C GLY A 436 -8.82 24.80 -22.42
N ILE A 437 -8.79 25.85 -21.60
CA ILE A 437 -9.94 26.33 -20.83
C ILE A 437 -10.72 27.33 -21.68
N ALA A 438 -11.95 27.02 -22.01
CA ALA A 438 -12.80 27.87 -22.86
C ALA A 438 -13.33 29.07 -22.07
N LYS A 439 -13.68 30.14 -22.79
CA LYS A 439 -14.39 31.28 -22.20
C LYS A 439 -15.73 30.79 -21.62
N ASN A 440 -16.07 31.31 -20.44
CA ASN A 440 -17.25 30.94 -19.64
C ASN A 440 -17.27 29.49 -19.13
N ALA A 441 -16.20 28.70 -19.30
CA ALA A 441 -16.08 27.38 -18.69
C ALA A 441 -16.23 27.51 -17.15
N PRO A 442 -17.18 26.78 -16.53
CA PRO A 442 -17.34 26.78 -15.08
C PRO A 442 -16.27 25.90 -14.42
N LEU A 443 -15.85 26.27 -13.22
CA LEU A 443 -14.97 25.44 -12.40
C LEU A 443 -15.82 24.45 -11.59
N GLU A 444 -16.29 23.42 -12.27
CA GLU A 444 -17.15 22.34 -11.76
C GLU A 444 -16.39 21.02 -11.87
N LEU A 445 -16.41 20.21 -10.82
CA LEU A 445 -15.66 18.96 -10.73
C LEU A 445 -16.52 17.81 -10.21
N THR A 446 -16.22 16.61 -10.65
CA THR A 446 -16.82 15.37 -10.12
C THR A 446 -15.77 14.55 -9.40
N LEU A 447 -16.06 14.14 -8.16
CA LEU A 447 -15.24 13.27 -7.34
C LEU A 447 -15.90 11.89 -7.18
N LEU A 448 -15.23 10.85 -7.66
CA LEU A 448 -15.55 9.47 -7.31
C LEU A 448 -14.98 9.18 -5.93
N SER A 449 -15.80 8.86 -4.95
CA SER A 449 -15.33 8.59 -3.58
C SER A 449 -15.75 7.21 -3.12
N GLN A 450 -14.89 6.59 -2.33
CA GLN A 450 -15.22 5.35 -1.63
C GLN A 450 -16.38 5.58 -0.67
N SER A 451 -17.29 4.60 -0.61
CA SER A 451 -18.39 4.51 0.37
C SER A 451 -18.03 3.57 1.52
N GLY A 452 -18.88 3.50 2.54
CA GLY A 452 -18.81 2.52 3.64
C GLY A 452 -18.33 3.08 4.98
N SER A 453 -17.83 4.33 5.04
CA SER A 453 -17.46 5.05 6.26
C SER A 453 -18.20 6.38 6.35
N THR A 454 -18.77 6.66 7.52
CA THR A 454 -19.41 7.93 7.84
C THR A 454 -18.39 9.06 7.85
N GLU A 455 -17.20 8.80 8.41
CA GLU A 455 -16.10 9.78 8.46
C GLU A 455 -15.65 10.18 7.05
N THR A 456 -15.48 9.20 6.16
CA THR A 456 -15.16 9.48 4.75
C THR A 456 -16.25 10.31 4.09
N THR A 457 -17.52 9.98 4.32
CA THR A 457 -18.66 10.74 3.79
C THR A 457 -18.63 12.18 4.30
N ASN A 458 -18.45 12.38 5.59
CA ASN A 458 -18.38 13.71 6.21
C ASN A 458 -17.18 14.51 5.69
N MET A 459 -16.01 13.86 5.52
CA MET A 459 -14.82 14.49 4.96
C MET A 459 -15.05 14.98 3.52
N MET A 460 -15.73 14.20 2.69
CA MET A 460 -16.07 14.60 1.31
C MET A 460 -17.11 15.72 1.28
N GLN A 461 -18.07 15.74 2.21
CA GLN A 461 -19.04 16.85 2.32
C GLN A 461 -18.38 18.14 2.83
N GLU A 462 -17.46 18.05 3.80
CA GLU A 462 -16.68 19.22 4.23
C GLU A 462 -15.80 19.76 3.11
N LEU A 463 -15.13 18.88 2.36
CA LEU A 463 -14.36 19.29 1.18
C LEU A 463 -15.26 20.01 0.16
N LYS A 464 -16.45 19.46 -0.14
CA LYS A 464 -17.43 20.12 -1.02
C LYS A 464 -17.82 21.51 -0.51
N SER A 465 -18.11 21.64 0.78
CA SER A 465 -18.43 22.90 1.43
C SER A 465 -17.28 23.90 1.32
N SER A 466 -16.07 23.46 1.61
CA SER A 466 -14.87 24.32 1.55
C SER A 466 -14.53 24.75 0.12
N LEU A 467 -14.62 23.86 -0.86
CA LEU A 467 -14.43 24.21 -2.27
C LEU A 467 -15.47 25.21 -2.74
N SER A 468 -16.74 25.10 -2.30
CA SER A 468 -17.79 26.09 -2.61
C SER A 468 -17.47 27.49 -2.05
N LYS A 469 -16.83 27.60 -0.87
CA LYS A 469 -16.33 28.88 -0.36
C LYS A 469 -15.30 29.49 -1.32
N GLY A 470 -14.47 28.66 -1.93
CA GLY A 470 -13.51 29.04 -2.98
C GLY A 470 -14.14 29.23 -4.38
N ARG A 471 -15.47 29.13 -4.52
CA ARG A 471 -16.20 29.23 -5.79
C ARG A 471 -15.93 28.10 -6.77
N ILE A 472 -15.58 26.92 -6.24
CA ILE A 472 -15.40 25.67 -6.99
C ILE A 472 -16.58 24.76 -6.68
N ASP A 473 -17.33 24.33 -7.69
CA ASP A 473 -18.43 23.38 -7.48
C ASP A 473 -17.93 21.95 -7.53
N LEU A 474 -18.27 21.14 -6.51
CA LEU A 474 -17.89 19.75 -6.40
C LEU A 474 -19.10 18.83 -6.30
N THR A 475 -19.25 17.92 -7.25
CA THR A 475 -20.21 16.83 -7.19
C THR A 475 -19.51 15.55 -6.67
N VAL A 476 -19.95 15.05 -5.51
CA VAL A 476 -19.42 13.82 -4.92
C VAL A 476 -20.29 12.63 -5.29
N ARG A 477 -19.69 11.57 -5.86
CA ARG A 477 -20.35 10.29 -6.20
C ARG A 477 -19.69 9.17 -5.43
N GLN A 478 -20.41 8.55 -4.49
CA GLN A 478 -19.89 7.46 -3.68
C GLN A 478 -20.16 6.09 -4.29
N GLN A 479 -19.17 5.21 -4.25
CA GLN A 479 -19.20 3.85 -4.77
C GLN A 479 -18.40 2.91 -3.85
N PRO A 480 -18.63 1.58 -3.89
CA PRO A 480 -17.73 0.62 -3.23
C PRO A 480 -16.28 0.78 -3.72
N LEU A 481 -15.31 0.50 -2.84
CA LEU A 481 -13.88 0.68 -3.12
C LEU A 481 -13.43 0.05 -4.45
N ASN A 482 -13.83 -1.19 -4.70
CA ASN A 482 -13.42 -1.88 -5.94
C ASN A 482 -13.96 -1.20 -7.21
N SER A 483 -15.15 -0.58 -7.13
CA SER A 483 -15.71 0.21 -8.23
C SER A 483 -14.94 1.50 -8.44
N VAL A 484 -14.56 2.19 -7.36
CA VAL A 484 -13.72 3.39 -7.46
C VAL A 484 -12.38 3.05 -8.10
N LEU A 485 -11.68 2.02 -7.60
CA LEU A 485 -10.39 1.58 -8.16
C LEU A 485 -10.51 1.14 -9.63
N GLY A 486 -11.56 0.40 -9.98
CA GLY A 486 -11.78 -0.05 -11.35
C GLY A 486 -12.12 1.07 -12.33
N ASN A 487 -12.80 2.13 -11.86
CA ASN A 487 -13.19 3.28 -12.66
C ASN A 487 -12.12 4.39 -12.72
N SER A 488 -11.07 4.33 -11.90
CA SER A 488 -10.03 5.36 -11.79
C SER A 488 -8.66 4.91 -12.33
N VAL A 489 -8.62 3.90 -13.18
CA VAL A 489 -7.37 3.41 -13.79
C VAL A 489 -6.82 4.44 -14.78
N PRO A 490 -5.49 4.39 -15.09
CA PRO A 490 -4.89 5.24 -16.12
C PRO A 490 -5.63 5.11 -17.44
N CYS A 491 -5.94 6.23 -18.05
CA CYS A 491 -6.73 6.32 -19.28
C CYS A 491 -6.07 7.25 -20.30
N LYS A 492 -6.43 7.10 -21.58
CA LYS A 492 -5.98 8.03 -22.63
C LYS A 492 -6.96 9.19 -22.74
N ALA A 493 -6.43 10.39 -22.96
CA ALA A 493 -7.25 11.56 -23.19
C ALA A 493 -8.27 11.31 -24.32
N LYS A 494 -9.52 11.71 -24.09
CA LYS A 494 -10.69 11.49 -24.97
C LYS A 494 -11.30 10.07 -24.96
N ASP A 495 -10.71 9.11 -24.23
CA ASP A 495 -11.36 7.82 -24.05
C ASP A 495 -12.56 7.96 -23.11
N PRO A 496 -13.67 7.20 -23.32
CA PRO A 496 -14.80 7.19 -22.38
C PRO A 496 -14.43 6.85 -20.93
N GLY A 497 -13.40 6.03 -20.75
CA GLY A 497 -12.84 5.70 -19.43
C GLY A 497 -12.17 6.88 -18.70
N CYS A 498 -11.95 8.03 -19.38
CA CYS A 498 -11.45 9.26 -18.79
C CYS A 498 -12.55 10.25 -18.37
N ALA A 499 -13.78 9.82 -18.24
CA ALA A 499 -14.92 10.69 -17.90
C ALA A 499 -15.03 11.04 -16.40
N TRP A 500 -14.01 10.73 -15.58
CA TRP A 500 -13.91 11.11 -14.18
C TRP A 500 -12.88 12.25 -14.01
N ASP A 501 -13.11 13.14 -13.04
CA ASP A 501 -12.21 14.28 -12.80
C ASP A 501 -11.29 14.04 -11.62
N MET A 502 -11.83 13.52 -10.54
CA MET A 502 -11.11 13.27 -9.30
C MET A 502 -11.52 11.92 -8.71
N SER A 503 -10.63 11.28 -7.93
CA SER A 503 -10.92 10.01 -7.29
C SER A 503 -10.32 9.92 -5.89
N PHE A 504 -11.12 9.42 -4.94
CA PHE A 504 -10.69 9.14 -3.56
C PHE A 504 -10.94 7.68 -3.22
N PHE A 505 -9.88 7.02 -2.78
CA PHE A 505 -9.88 5.65 -2.25
C PHE A 505 -8.94 5.56 -1.05
N GLY A 506 -9.18 4.60 -0.17
CA GLY A 506 -8.33 4.41 1.00
C GLY A 506 -8.77 5.26 2.19
N THR A 507 -9.83 4.83 2.89
CA THR A 507 -10.35 5.47 4.10
C THR A 507 -9.27 5.73 5.17
N ALA A 508 -8.16 5.02 5.11
CA ALA A 508 -7.10 5.03 6.11
C ALA A 508 -5.70 5.03 5.47
N GLY A 509 -5.57 5.70 4.36
CA GLY A 509 -4.37 5.79 3.55
C GLY A 509 -4.62 5.34 2.12
N SER A 510 -4.38 6.21 1.16
CA SER A 510 -4.54 5.90 -0.26
C SER A 510 -3.37 5.09 -0.80
N TRP A 511 -2.20 5.23 -0.20
CA TRP A 511 -1.00 4.52 -0.59
C TRP A 511 -0.11 4.21 0.62
N TYR A 512 0.31 2.97 0.73
CA TYR A 512 1.30 2.51 1.70
C TYR A 512 2.64 2.35 1.01
N TYR A 513 3.68 2.87 1.64
CA TYR A 513 5.01 2.76 1.08
C TYR A 513 5.63 1.41 1.43
N PRO A 514 6.40 0.83 0.48
CA PRO A 514 7.44 -0.11 0.85
C PRO A 514 8.48 0.61 1.72
N LEU A 515 9.58 -0.02 2.02
CA LEU A 515 10.59 0.55 2.91
C LEU A 515 11.34 1.77 2.33
N ASN A 516 11.09 2.15 1.06
CA ASN A 516 11.68 3.33 0.42
C ASN A 516 10.63 4.15 -0.34
N PRO A 517 10.32 5.40 0.10
CA PRO A 517 9.29 6.24 -0.50
C PRO A 517 9.82 7.01 -1.74
N SER A 518 9.94 6.39 -2.87
CA SER A 518 10.50 6.99 -4.09
C SER A 518 9.49 7.40 -5.16
N GLY A 519 8.23 6.97 -5.04
CA GLY A 519 7.09 7.44 -5.86
C GLY A 519 7.06 7.00 -7.32
N GLU A 520 7.94 6.12 -7.79
CA GLU A 520 7.99 5.69 -9.19
C GLU A 520 6.70 5.04 -9.67
N GLN A 521 5.98 4.36 -8.78
CA GLN A 521 4.72 3.70 -9.13
C GLN A 521 3.54 4.67 -9.22
N LEU A 522 3.58 5.77 -8.46
CA LEU A 522 2.47 6.71 -8.33
C LEU A 522 2.58 7.93 -9.24
N PHE A 523 3.79 8.46 -9.41
CA PHE A 523 4.00 9.78 -9.98
C PHE A 523 4.88 9.78 -11.24
N SER A 524 5.54 8.66 -11.58
CA SER A 524 6.25 8.60 -12.85
C SER A 524 5.30 8.55 -14.03
N THR A 525 5.66 9.26 -15.09
CA THR A 525 4.89 9.25 -16.36
C THR A 525 4.69 7.83 -16.88
N GLY A 526 3.43 7.43 -17.09
CA GLY A 526 3.04 6.13 -17.63
C GLY A 526 3.16 4.96 -16.66
N ALA A 527 3.34 5.20 -15.35
CA ALA A 527 3.26 4.15 -14.34
C ALA A 527 1.82 3.63 -14.20
N SER A 528 1.67 2.32 -13.95
CA SER A 528 0.35 1.67 -13.89
C SER A 528 -0.50 2.10 -12.72
N ALA A 529 0.11 2.54 -11.61
CA ALA A 529 -0.59 3.08 -10.45
C ALA A 529 -0.69 4.62 -10.45
N ASN A 530 -0.16 5.28 -11.47
CA ASN A 530 -0.39 6.71 -11.72
C ASN A 530 -1.78 6.92 -12.35
N PHE A 531 -2.81 6.70 -11.55
CA PHE A 531 -4.20 6.67 -12.02
C PHE A 531 -4.63 7.98 -12.68
N GLY A 532 -4.13 9.09 -12.17
CA GLY A 532 -4.43 10.43 -12.69
C GLY A 532 -3.69 10.81 -13.97
N ASN A 533 -2.76 9.99 -14.45
CA ASN A 533 -1.93 10.28 -15.63
C ASN A 533 -1.04 11.53 -15.47
N TYR A 534 -0.61 11.83 -14.24
CA TYR A 534 0.34 12.92 -14.00
C TYR A 534 1.61 12.72 -14.84
N SER A 535 2.10 13.79 -15.47
CA SER A 535 3.27 13.73 -16.34
C SER A 535 4.10 15.00 -16.20
N ASP A 536 5.27 14.88 -15.58
CA ASP A 536 6.24 15.96 -15.39
C ASP A 536 7.66 15.42 -15.57
N LYS A 537 8.37 15.96 -16.56
CA LYS A 537 9.75 15.57 -16.87
C LYS A 537 10.74 15.84 -15.73
N LYS A 538 10.49 16.87 -14.91
CA LYS A 538 11.34 17.19 -13.75
C LYS A 538 11.06 16.21 -12.62
N ALA A 539 9.80 15.90 -12.32
CA ALA A 539 9.41 14.86 -11.37
C ALA A 539 10.02 13.51 -11.77
N ASP A 540 9.88 13.09 -13.03
CA ASP A 540 10.47 11.84 -13.55
C ASP A 540 11.99 11.78 -13.34
N ARG A 541 12.70 12.91 -13.49
CA ARG A 541 14.15 12.98 -13.29
C ARG A 541 14.52 12.86 -11.82
N ILE A 542 13.79 13.55 -10.94
CA ILE A 542 14.00 13.52 -9.48
C ILE A 542 13.72 12.11 -8.95
N ILE A 543 12.62 11.49 -9.34
CA ILE A 543 12.27 10.10 -8.98
C ILE A 543 13.38 9.14 -9.40
N ARG A 544 13.92 9.27 -10.63
CA ARG A 544 15.07 8.48 -11.06
C ARG A 544 16.32 8.77 -10.22
N GLY A 545 16.48 9.99 -9.72
CA GLY A 545 17.56 10.33 -8.80
C GLY A 545 17.53 9.48 -7.54
N VAL A 546 16.36 9.28 -6.94
CA VAL A 546 16.18 8.41 -5.77
C VAL A 546 16.55 6.94 -6.09
N GLN A 547 16.20 6.46 -7.28
CA GLN A 547 16.49 5.09 -7.69
C GLN A 547 18.00 4.79 -7.82
N TYR A 548 18.81 5.82 -8.11
CA TYR A 548 20.22 5.64 -8.44
C TYR A 548 21.18 6.06 -7.32
N SER A 549 20.76 6.99 -6.48
CA SER A 549 21.59 7.55 -5.43
C SER A 549 21.20 7.05 -4.05
N PRO A 550 22.15 6.63 -3.22
CA PRO A 550 21.90 6.37 -1.81
C PRO A 550 21.83 7.67 -0.96
N ASP A 551 22.07 8.84 -1.58
CA ASP A 551 22.02 10.12 -0.87
C ASP A 551 20.58 10.49 -0.51
N MET A 552 20.31 10.67 0.77
CA MET A 552 19.01 11.06 1.29
C MET A 552 18.49 12.38 0.70
N LYS A 553 19.39 13.25 0.21
CA LYS A 553 19.00 14.49 -0.50
C LYS A 553 18.10 14.23 -1.70
N ALA A 554 18.29 13.10 -2.41
CA ALA A 554 17.45 12.76 -3.54
C ALA A 554 16.00 12.50 -3.12
N VAL A 555 15.80 11.82 -1.97
CA VAL A 555 14.45 11.59 -1.42
C VAL A 555 13.84 12.88 -0.89
N HIS A 556 14.63 13.74 -0.25
CA HIS A 556 14.17 15.04 0.22
C HIS A 556 13.73 15.93 -0.97
N GLU A 557 14.55 16.02 -2.04
CA GLU A 557 14.19 16.75 -3.26
C GLU A 557 12.90 16.22 -3.91
N TYR A 558 12.74 14.89 -3.95
CA TYR A 558 11.52 14.24 -4.40
C TYR A 558 10.30 14.69 -3.58
N GLY A 559 10.40 14.61 -2.27
CA GLY A 559 9.32 14.97 -1.37
C GLY A 559 8.92 16.44 -1.50
N GLU A 560 9.91 17.35 -1.45
CA GLU A 560 9.72 18.79 -1.54
C GLU A 560 9.11 19.19 -2.88
N TYR A 561 9.66 18.68 -3.98
CA TYR A 561 9.17 19.03 -5.31
C TYR A 561 7.71 18.59 -5.53
N LEU A 562 7.34 17.37 -5.14
CA LEU A 562 5.97 16.93 -5.33
C LEU A 562 4.99 17.56 -4.34
N ALA A 563 5.45 17.97 -3.15
CA ALA A 563 4.64 18.78 -2.25
C ALA A 563 4.28 20.13 -2.89
N GLU A 564 5.23 20.78 -3.60
CA GLU A 564 4.99 22.04 -4.33
C GLU A 564 4.11 21.86 -5.57
N GLN A 565 4.34 20.78 -6.35
CA GLN A 565 3.66 20.59 -7.64
C GLN A 565 2.25 20.03 -7.50
N LEU A 566 1.87 19.52 -6.34
CA LEU A 566 0.53 19.01 -6.05
C LEU A 566 0.02 18.05 -7.15
N PRO A 567 0.70 16.92 -7.42
CA PRO A 567 0.21 15.96 -8.41
C PRO A 567 -1.12 15.32 -8.00
N VAL A 568 -1.46 15.45 -6.73
CA VAL A 568 -2.69 15.02 -6.07
C VAL A 568 -3.09 16.07 -5.03
N MET A 569 -4.31 16.04 -4.55
CA MET A 569 -4.75 16.85 -3.40
C MET A 569 -4.43 16.09 -2.12
N TRP A 570 -3.55 16.61 -1.29
CA TRP A 570 -3.18 16.00 -0.01
C TRP A 570 -4.31 16.15 1.00
N MET A 571 -4.74 15.02 1.57
CA MET A 571 -5.85 14.92 2.52
C MET A 571 -5.34 14.45 3.88
N PRO A 572 -6.05 14.74 4.98
CA PRO A 572 -5.64 14.21 6.29
C PRO A 572 -5.58 12.67 6.24
N ASN A 573 -4.50 12.12 6.80
CA ASN A 573 -4.28 10.70 6.93
C ASN A 573 -4.79 10.24 8.29
N PRO A 574 -5.94 9.57 8.38
CA PRO A 574 -6.44 9.06 9.66
C PRO A 574 -5.51 7.97 10.17
N ALA A 575 -5.44 7.81 11.50
CA ALA A 575 -4.92 6.57 12.06
C ALA A 575 -5.61 5.40 11.34
N TYR A 576 -4.82 4.45 10.84
CA TYR A 576 -5.32 3.48 9.84
C TYR A 576 -6.65 2.87 10.22
N GLN A 577 -6.76 2.43 11.44
CA GLN A 577 -8.00 1.97 12.06
C GLN A 577 -7.76 1.85 13.56
N VAL A 578 -8.78 2.00 14.36
CA VAL A 578 -8.70 1.64 15.76
C VAL A 578 -9.00 0.16 15.86
N SER A 579 -7.95 -0.64 15.92
CA SER A 579 -8.07 -2.09 16.01
C SER A 579 -8.65 -2.50 17.37
N VAL A 580 -9.57 -3.45 17.32
CA VAL A 580 -10.19 -4.09 18.49
C VAL A 580 -9.96 -5.60 18.39
N ILE A 581 -9.12 -6.13 19.26
CA ILE A 581 -8.61 -7.48 19.19
C ILE A 581 -8.90 -8.21 20.49
N ARG A 582 -9.41 -9.43 20.44
CA ARG A 582 -9.66 -10.24 21.64
C ARG A 582 -8.38 -10.42 22.46
N ASN A 583 -8.51 -10.27 23.79
CA ASN A 583 -7.37 -10.39 24.70
C ASN A 583 -6.76 -11.79 24.76
N ASP A 584 -7.51 -12.83 24.42
CA ASP A 584 -7.01 -14.20 24.34
C ASP A 584 -6.38 -14.55 22.97
N LEU A 585 -6.53 -13.70 21.93
CA LEU A 585 -5.83 -13.80 20.66
C LEU A 585 -4.50 -13.05 20.75
N ARG A 586 -3.40 -13.78 20.61
CA ARG A 586 -2.02 -13.31 20.69
C ARG A 586 -1.31 -13.40 19.33
N GLY A 587 -0.11 -12.84 19.23
CA GLY A 587 0.69 -12.83 18.01
C GLY A 587 0.17 -11.90 16.92
N VAL A 588 -0.90 -11.15 17.18
CA VAL A 588 -1.39 -10.12 16.24
C VAL A 588 -0.47 -8.92 16.33
N SER A 589 0.34 -8.72 15.31
CA SER A 589 1.21 -7.57 15.14
C SER A 589 0.59 -6.61 14.13
N GLN A 590 0.70 -5.32 14.40
CA GLN A 590 0.25 -4.26 13.50
C GLN A 590 1.43 -3.79 12.66
N ASN A 591 1.50 -4.28 11.42
CA ASN A 591 2.55 -3.87 10.49
C ASN A 591 2.14 -2.56 9.79
N PRO A 592 2.95 -1.48 9.85
CA PRO A 592 2.61 -0.20 9.24
C PRO A 592 2.50 -0.25 7.71
N THR A 593 2.95 -1.34 7.07
CA THR A 593 2.81 -1.58 5.62
C THR A 593 1.57 -2.40 5.25
N VAL A 594 0.64 -2.63 6.20
CA VAL A 594 -0.65 -3.34 6.00
C VAL A 594 -0.52 -4.83 5.66
N THR A 595 0.57 -5.45 6.02
CA THR A 595 0.66 -6.91 5.94
C THR A 595 0.14 -7.55 7.23
N PHE A 596 -0.58 -8.65 7.12
CA PHE A 596 -1.02 -9.42 8.29
C PHE A 596 -0.42 -10.82 8.23
N ALA A 597 -0.06 -11.32 9.41
CA ALA A 597 0.67 -12.58 9.58
C ALA A 597 -0.10 -13.54 10.49
N PRO A 598 -1.26 -14.08 10.05
CA PRO A 598 -2.08 -14.96 10.88
C PRO A 598 -1.41 -16.29 11.22
N GLN A 599 -0.30 -16.64 10.62
CA GLN A 599 0.54 -17.77 11.04
C GLN A 599 1.18 -17.54 12.42
N ASP A 600 1.30 -16.28 12.85
CA ASP A 600 1.83 -15.93 14.17
C ASP A 600 0.72 -15.85 15.23
N TRP A 601 -0.57 -15.95 14.80
CA TRP A 601 -1.70 -15.83 15.72
C TRP A 601 -1.98 -17.12 16.45
N TYR A 602 -2.26 -16.99 17.76
CA TYR A 602 -2.62 -18.12 18.59
C TYR A 602 -3.54 -17.69 19.74
N TYR A 603 -4.35 -18.60 20.21
CA TYR A 603 -5.10 -18.38 21.44
C TYR A 603 -4.28 -18.78 22.67
N VAL A 604 -4.54 -18.10 23.79
CA VAL A 604 -4.01 -18.50 25.08
C VAL A 604 -5.16 -18.98 25.98
N LYS A 605 -4.86 -19.87 26.95
CA LYS A 605 -5.85 -20.28 27.94
C LYS A 605 -6.39 -19.06 28.70
N LYS A 606 -7.70 -18.98 28.84
CA LYS A 606 -8.32 -17.97 29.71
C LYS A 606 -7.87 -18.21 31.13
N LYS A 607 -7.36 -17.17 31.82
CA LYS A 607 -7.11 -17.23 33.26
C LYS A 607 -8.43 -17.60 33.97
N GLY A 608 -8.51 -18.79 34.58
CA GLY A 608 -9.67 -19.26 35.33
C GLY A 608 -10.50 -20.37 34.69
N ALA A 609 -10.04 -21.00 33.58
CA ALA A 609 -10.71 -22.15 32.97
C ALA A 609 -10.38 -23.52 33.65
N ASP A 610 -9.56 -23.52 34.68
CA ASP A 610 -9.27 -24.68 35.52
C ASP A 610 -10.10 -24.59 36.82
N LYS A 611 -11.44 -24.69 36.73
CA LYS A 611 -12.35 -24.98 37.87
C LYS A 611 -13.36 -26.01 37.44
#